data_0f314e93a7e65e040936b688ad4a0c29
#
_entry.id   0f314e93a7e65e040936b688ad4a0c29
#
_cell.length_a   1.000
_cell.length_b   1.000
_cell.length_c   1.000
_cell.angle_alpha   90.00
_cell.angle_beta   90.00
_cell.angle_gamma   90.00
#
_symmetry.space_group_name_H-M   'P 1'
#
loop_
_entity.id
_entity.type
_entity.pdbx_description
1 polymer ?
#
loop_
_entity_poly.entity_id
_entity_poly.type
_entity_poly.pdbx_seq_one_letter_code
_entity_poly.pdbx_strand_id
1 'polypeptide(L)'
;MEVQYRQSFLKDLKNLKGTPAYQRIYDIAFTTIPTIESIQEMSNVKAMQGAVNRYRIRVGDYRIGIEISENSIEIIRTMHRKEFYRYFP
;
A
#
# COMPACT_ATOMS: atom_id res chain seq x y z
N MET A 1 -13.04 4.25 -4.65
CA MET A 1 -12.03 4.59 -5.67
C MET A 1 -11.68 3.37 -6.49
N GLU A 2 -11.36 3.59 -7.75
CA GLU A 2 -10.83 2.53 -8.59
C GLU A 2 -9.46 2.12 -8.11
N VAL A 3 -9.18 0.83 -8.06
CA VAL A 3 -7.91 0.31 -7.52
C VAL A 3 -7.23 -0.54 -8.58
N GLN A 4 -5.95 -0.30 -8.78
CA GLN A 4 -5.09 -1.09 -9.64
C GLN A 4 -3.99 -1.73 -8.81
N TYR A 5 -3.61 -2.93 -9.17
CA TYR A 5 -2.61 -3.71 -8.44
C TYR A 5 -1.42 -3.98 -9.35
N ARG A 6 -0.26 -3.42 -9.00
CA ARG A 6 0.95 -3.65 -9.78
C ARG A 6 1.49 -5.04 -9.51
N GLN A 7 2.12 -5.65 -10.52
CA GLN A 7 2.72 -6.99 -10.38
C GLN A 7 3.71 -7.05 -9.22
N SER A 8 4.48 -5.98 -9.01
CA SER A 8 5.42 -5.93 -7.90
C SER A 8 4.73 -6.07 -6.55
N PHE A 9 3.56 -5.44 -6.38
CA PHE A 9 2.78 -5.60 -5.15
C PHE A 9 2.28 -7.03 -4.97
N LEU A 10 1.75 -7.63 -6.04
CA LEU A 10 1.23 -8.99 -5.95
C LEU A 10 2.32 -9.99 -5.59
N LYS A 11 3.52 -9.79 -6.14
CA LYS A 11 4.69 -10.58 -5.80
C LYS A 11 5.11 -10.39 -4.34
N ASP A 12 5.19 -9.13 -3.92
CA ASP A 12 5.52 -8.81 -2.53
C ASP A 12 4.54 -9.45 -1.57
N LEU A 13 3.24 -9.33 -1.86
CA LEU A 13 2.19 -9.90 -1.01
C LEU A 13 2.35 -11.41 -0.89
N LYS A 14 2.60 -12.09 -2.01
CA LYS A 14 2.83 -13.54 -2.01
C LYS A 14 3.99 -13.92 -1.10
N ASN A 15 5.06 -13.12 -1.12
CA ASN A 15 6.23 -13.36 -0.28
C ASN A 15 5.97 -13.16 1.22
N LEU A 16 4.86 -12.51 1.56
CA LEU A 16 4.49 -12.27 2.96
C LEU A 16 3.58 -13.35 3.54
N LYS A 17 3.21 -14.36 2.76
CA LYS A 17 2.44 -15.50 3.28
C LYS A 17 3.19 -16.12 4.45
N GLY A 18 2.47 -16.40 5.54
CA GLY A 18 3.07 -16.92 6.76
C GLY A 18 3.53 -15.85 7.74
N THR A 19 3.53 -14.57 7.35
CA THR A 19 3.79 -13.49 8.27
C THR A 19 2.50 -13.03 8.95
N PRO A 20 2.58 -12.43 10.16
CA PRO A 20 1.37 -11.91 10.83
C PRO A 20 0.70 -10.78 10.06
N ALA A 21 1.42 -10.11 9.17
CA ALA A 21 0.88 -8.96 8.44
C ALA A 21 0.12 -9.35 7.18
N TYR A 22 0.29 -10.57 6.68
CA TYR A 22 -0.27 -10.97 5.38
C TYR A 22 -1.77 -10.69 5.27
N GLN A 23 -2.55 -11.18 6.23
CA GLN A 23 -4.01 -11.05 6.16
C GLN A 23 -4.46 -9.60 6.28
N ARG A 24 -3.80 -8.83 7.12
CA ARG A 24 -4.13 -7.41 7.28
C ARG A 24 -3.86 -6.62 6.01
N ILE A 25 -2.73 -6.87 5.37
CA ILE A 25 -2.36 -6.21 4.10
C ILE A 25 -3.34 -6.64 3.00
N TYR A 26 -3.66 -7.92 2.94
CA TYR A 26 -4.62 -8.45 1.99
C TYR A 26 -5.97 -7.75 2.14
N ASP A 27 -6.48 -7.65 3.36
CA ASP A 27 -7.77 -7.03 3.62
C ASP A 27 -7.78 -5.53 3.28
N ILE A 28 -6.70 -4.83 3.59
CA ILE A 28 -6.57 -3.41 3.25
C ILE A 28 -6.59 -3.24 1.73
N ALA A 29 -5.81 -4.03 1.02
CA ALA A 29 -5.65 -3.88 -0.42
C ALA A 29 -6.91 -4.26 -1.20
N PHE A 30 -7.59 -5.34 -0.78
CA PHE A 30 -8.68 -5.91 -1.58
C PHE A 30 -10.07 -5.63 -1.03
N THR A 31 -10.18 -5.15 0.21
CA THR A 31 -11.48 -4.85 0.82
C THR A 31 -11.59 -3.38 1.22
N THR A 32 -10.63 -2.86 1.98
CA THR A 32 -10.73 -1.50 2.52
C THR A 32 -10.55 -0.44 1.45
N ILE A 33 -9.43 -0.48 0.72
CA ILE A 33 -9.11 0.55 -0.28
C ILE A 33 -10.18 0.64 -1.37
N PRO A 34 -10.72 -0.48 -1.90
CA PRO A 34 -11.77 -0.38 -2.90
C PRO A 34 -13.06 0.31 -2.44
N THR A 35 -13.31 0.35 -1.13
CA THR A 35 -14.55 0.92 -0.59
C THR A 35 -14.44 2.39 -0.16
N ILE A 36 -13.23 2.92 0.02
CA ILE A 36 -13.09 4.32 0.42
C ILE A 36 -13.27 5.26 -0.78
N GLU A 37 -13.74 6.47 -0.49
CA GLU A 37 -13.90 7.52 -1.50
C GLU A 37 -12.68 8.42 -1.58
N SER A 38 -11.92 8.51 -0.47
CA SER A 38 -10.72 9.33 -0.38
C SER A 38 -9.73 8.67 0.56
N ILE A 39 -8.44 8.78 0.22
CA ILE A 39 -7.37 8.24 1.06
C ILE A 39 -7.34 8.88 2.44
N GLN A 40 -7.93 10.08 2.57
CA GLN A 40 -8.00 10.78 3.85
C GLN A 40 -8.89 10.06 4.87
N GLU A 41 -9.71 9.12 4.43
CA GLU A 41 -10.49 8.28 5.35
C GLU A 41 -9.61 7.33 6.15
N MET A 42 -8.36 7.12 5.73
CA MET A 42 -7.42 6.25 6.43
C MET A 42 -6.45 7.11 7.26
N SER A 43 -6.29 6.76 8.53
CA SER A 43 -5.50 7.56 9.48
C SER A 43 -4.00 7.29 9.43
N ASN A 44 -3.58 6.19 8.84
CA ASN A 44 -2.20 5.71 8.86
C ASN A 44 -1.47 5.92 7.52
N VAL A 45 -1.89 6.92 6.77
CA VAL A 45 -1.32 7.24 5.46
C VAL A 45 -0.48 8.50 5.55
N LYS A 46 0.68 8.47 4.91
CA LYS A 46 1.59 9.62 4.89
C LYS A 46 2.20 9.79 3.50
N ALA A 47 2.29 11.04 3.05
CA ALA A 47 2.93 11.35 1.78
C ALA A 47 4.42 11.02 1.82
N MET A 48 4.94 10.52 0.70
CA MET A 48 6.35 10.22 0.55
C MET A 48 7.11 11.46 0.07
N GLN A 49 8.25 11.72 0.70
CA GLN A 49 9.12 12.80 0.25
C GLN A 49 9.83 12.39 -1.05
N GLY A 50 10.03 13.35 -1.92
CA GLY A 50 10.77 13.13 -3.16
C GLY A 50 9.97 12.48 -4.29
N ALA A 51 8.66 12.29 -4.10
CA ALA A 51 7.80 11.74 -5.14
C ALA A 51 6.41 12.35 -5.06
N VAL A 52 5.89 12.72 -6.22
CA VAL A 52 4.55 13.31 -6.31
C VAL A 52 3.51 12.19 -6.30
N ASN A 53 2.43 12.41 -5.55
CA ASN A 53 1.28 11.51 -5.49
C ASN A 53 1.57 10.12 -4.93
N ARG A 54 2.70 9.92 -4.29
CA ARG A 54 3.04 8.65 -3.68
C ARG A 54 2.92 8.73 -2.16
N TYR A 55 2.32 7.70 -1.59
CA TYR A 55 1.99 7.63 -0.17
C TYR A 55 2.34 6.26 0.37
N ARG A 56 2.58 6.20 1.67
CA ARG A 56 2.73 4.93 2.36
C ARG A 56 1.58 4.72 3.34
N ILE A 57 1.15 3.49 3.46
CA ILE A 57 0.19 3.06 4.48
C ILE A 57 0.95 2.23 5.50
N ARG A 58 0.87 2.62 6.75
CA ARG A 58 1.52 1.90 7.84
C ARG A 58 0.63 0.75 8.31
N VAL A 59 1.17 -0.46 8.36
CA VAL A 59 0.48 -1.66 8.83
C VAL A 59 1.43 -2.37 9.79
N GLY A 60 1.45 -1.94 11.07
CA GLY A 60 2.42 -2.43 12.04
C GLY A 60 3.84 -2.16 11.56
N ASP A 61 4.66 -3.21 11.49
CA ASP A 61 6.03 -3.11 11.00
C ASP A 61 6.13 -3.16 9.47
N TYR A 62 4.99 -3.22 8.78
CA TYR A 62 4.95 -3.32 7.33
C TYR A 62 4.40 -2.03 6.72
N ARG A 63 4.68 -1.84 5.45
CA ARG A 63 4.25 -0.66 4.70
C ARG A 63 3.66 -1.08 3.38
N ILE A 64 2.66 -0.33 2.93
CA ILE A 64 2.10 -0.48 1.58
C ILE A 64 2.38 0.83 0.86
N GLY A 65 3.01 0.75 -0.32
CA GLY A 65 3.28 1.91 -1.17
C GLY A 65 2.23 2.04 -2.24
N ILE A 66 1.65 3.22 -2.35
CA ILE A 66 0.58 3.50 -3.29
C ILE A 66 0.86 4.78 -4.06
N GLU A 67 0.26 4.90 -5.24
CA GLU A 67 0.22 6.13 -6.01
C GLU A 67 -1.23 6.51 -6.21
N ILE A 68 -1.54 7.78 -5.99
CA ILE A 68 -2.90 8.29 -6.13
C ILE A 68 -2.99 9.14 -7.39
N SER A 69 -3.92 8.81 -8.26
CA SER A 69 -4.34 9.64 -9.39
C SER A 69 -5.74 10.17 -9.10
N GLU A 70 -6.33 10.94 -10.01
CA GLU A 70 -7.59 11.65 -9.76
C GLU A 70 -8.66 10.80 -9.08
N ASN A 71 -8.98 9.64 -9.64
CA ASN A 71 -10.04 8.78 -9.12
C ASN A 71 -9.57 7.34 -8.90
N SER A 72 -8.25 7.14 -8.87
CA SER A 72 -7.72 5.79 -8.76
C SER A 72 -6.53 5.73 -7.81
N ILE A 73 -6.33 4.55 -7.25
CA ILE A 73 -5.17 4.22 -6.43
C ILE A 73 -4.48 3.04 -7.09
N GLU A 74 -3.18 3.16 -7.31
CA GLU A 74 -2.37 2.02 -7.71
C GLU A 74 -1.58 1.53 -6.50
N ILE A 75 -1.70 0.25 -6.18
CA ILE A 75 -0.95 -0.37 -5.10
C ILE A 75 0.32 -0.98 -5.70
N ILE A 76 1.48 -0.50 -5.27
CA ILE A 76 2.74 -0.71 -5.98
C ILE A 76 3.65 -1.70 -5.28
N ARG A 77 3.87 -1.55 -3.97
CA ARG A 77 4.77 -2.39 -3.19
C ARG A 77 4.21 -2.64 -1.80
N THR A 78 4.63 -3.74 -1.17
CA THR A 78 4.41 -3.96 0.25
C THR A 78 5.55 -4.81 0.81
N MET A 79 6.10 -4.38 1.94
CA MET A 79 7.17 -5.12 2.61
C MET A 79 7.43 -4.55 4.00
N HIS A 80 8.28 -5.24 4.74
CA HIS A 80 8.70 -4.80 6.07
C HIS A 80 9.36 -3.43 5.98
N ARG A 81 9.16 -2.58 6.99
CA ARG A 81 9.69 -1.20 7.01
C ARG A 81 11.20 -1.12 6.81
N LYS A 82 11.94 -2.16 7.20
CA LYS A 82 13.41 -2.18 7.05
C LYS A 82 13.84 -2.21 5.60
N GLU A 83 13.00 -2.71 4.71
CA GLU A 83 13.31 -2.81 3.29
C GLU A 83 12.51 -1.85 2.44
N PHE A 84 11.34 -1.45 2.89
CA PHE A 84 10.38 -0.68 2.10
C PHE A 84 10.99 0.56 1.46
N TYR A 85 11.73 1.34 2.24
CA TYR A 85 12.26 2.63 1.76
C TYR A 85 13.43 2.50 0.79
N ARG A 86 13.93 1.28 0.56
CA ARG A 86 14.90 1.01 -0.51
C ARG A 86 14.22 0.88 -1.86
N TYR A 87 12.96 0.47 -1.88
CA TYR A 87 12.26 0.12 -3.11
C TYR A 87 11.10 1.04 -3.42
N PHE A 88 10.75 1.91 -2.50
CA PHE A 88 9.63 2.84 -2.66
C PHE A 88 10.00 4.19 -2.03
N PRO A 89 9.73 5.34 -2.65
CA PRO A 89 8.85 5.58 -3.79
C PRO A 89 9.35 5.13 -5.14
#